data_96be8558f53a0678c831a3c566b71c77
#
_entry.id   96be8558f53a0678c831a3c566b71c77
#
_cell.length_a   1.000
_cell.length_b   1.000
_cell.length_c   1.000
_cell.angle_alpha   90.00
_cell.angle_beta   90.00
_cell.angle_gamma   90.00
#
_symmetry.space_group_name_H-M   'P 1'
#
loop_
_entity.id
_entity.type
_entity.pdbx_description
1 polymer ?
#
loop_
_entity_poly.entity_id
_entity_poly.type
_entity_poly.pdbx_seq_one_letter_code
_entity_poly.pdbx_strand_id
1 'polypeptide(L)'
;SSESLLKIIQPVIGIIVNNPALPIIENILLELNEGTLYVKATDLETTIINSTQVESKSNSSIAINAKLLSETLRTFPEQPLTFKTNDQNNTLEITSEQGSYTLSYTNSDEFPNTPEIGESESISIDSKIIESGIKNTLFATGNDELRPVMSGVYMELENNIIRLVSTDAHKLVRYENNLESETTNSTSCIIPKKPLQLIKNTINGKNDTIKIEYNNTNIIFSFQTMRIYCRLIDGNYPNYNAVIPKDNAHQLDIDRNSLLNSLKRVCIFSNQTTYQVKFKITGNE
;
A
#
# COMPACT_ATOMS: atom_id res chain seq x y z
N SER A 1 -16.43 1.64 18.76
CA SER A 1 -17.66 2.07 18.05
C SER A 1 -17.65 1.56 16.61
N SER A 2 -18.80 1.65 15.94
CA SER A 2 -18.97 1.27 14.52
C SER A 2 -17.99 2.03 13.60
N GLU A 3 -17.84 3.34 13.79
CA GLU A 3 -16.93 4.17 13.01
C GLU A 3 -15.47 3.82 13.24
N SER A 4 -15.07 3.61 14.51
CA SER A 4 -13.69 3.22 14.84
C SER A 4 -13.33 1.87 14.22
N LEU A 5 -14.22 0.90 14.25
CA LEU A 5 -14.01 -0.40 13.63
C LEU A 5 -13.93 -0.29 12.10
N LEU A 6 -14.79 0.50 11.49
CA LEU A 6 -14.76 0.72 10.05
C LEU A 6 -13.44 1.38 9.59
N LYS A 7 -12.91 2.36 10.36
CA LYS A 7 -11.61 2.99 10.09
C LYS A 7 -10.45 1.99 10.13
N ILE A 8 -10.52 0.98 10.99
CA ILE A 8 -9.49 -0.08 11.08
C ILE A 8 -9.62 -1.09 9.95
N ILE A 9 -10.85 -1.47 9.58
CA ILE A 9 -11.12 -2.48 8.54
C ILE A 9 -10.89 -1.91 7.14
N GLN A 10 -11.26 -0.66 6.87
CA GLN A 10 -11.28 -0.08 5.54
C GLN A 10 -9.91 -0.12 4.79
N PRO A 11 -8.76 0.21 5.41
CA PRO A 11 -7.45 0.04 4.75
C PRO A 11 -7.12 -1.42 4.45
N VAL A 12 -7.52 -2.35 5.34
CA VAL A 12 -7.23 -3.78 5.23
C VAL A 12 -7.97 -4.40 4.06
N ILE A 13 -9.21 -4.01 3.81
CA ILE A 13 -10.02 -4.51 2.68
C ILE A 13 -9.40 -4.13 1.32
N GLY A 14 -8.61 -3.07 1.26
CA GLY A 14 -7.99 -2.60 0.02
C GLY A 14 -7.09 -3.61 -0.68
N ILE A 15 -6.67 -4.69 0.01
CA ILE A 15 -5.86 -5.75 -0.60
C ILE A 15 -6.70 -6.89 -1.19
N ILE A 16 -7.92 -7.03 -0.73
CA ILE A 16 -8.77 -8.17 -1.08
C ILE A 16 -9.05 -8.19 -2.58
N VAL A 17 -8.86 -9.36 -3.17
CA VAL A 17 -9.16 -9.65 -4.55
C VAL A 17 -10.15 -10.82 -4.60
N ASN A 18 -11.03 -10.80 -5.60
CA ASN A 18 -11.87 -11.98 -5.87
C ASN A 18 -10.98 -13.10 -6.45
N ASN A 19 -10.89 -14.21 -5.75
CA ASN A 19 -10.13 -15.39 -6.19
C ASN A 19 -10.97 -16.66 -6.04
N PRO A 20 -11.65 -17.10 -7.13
CA PRO A 20 -12.47 -18.31 -7.09
C PRO A 20 -11.71 -19.59 -6.72
N ALA A 21 -10.40 -19.63 -6.93
CA ALA A 21 -9.57 -20.78 -6.59
C ALA A 21 -9.24 -20.86 -5.09
N LEU A 22 -9.28 -19.74 -4.39
CA LEU A 22 -8.99 -19.66 -2.95
C LEU A 22 -9.95 -18.68 -2.26
N PRO A 23 -11.21 -19.05 -2.03
CA PRO A 23 -12.23 -18.14 -1.51
C PRO A 23 -11.92 -17.59 -0.11
N ILE A 24 -11.08 -18.26 0.68
CA ILE A 24 -10.74 -17.82 2.03
C ILE A 24 -10.06 -16.43 2.04
N ILE A 25 -9.32 -16.05 0.99
CA ILE A 25 -8.66 -14.73 0.91
C ILE A 25 -9.62 -13.58 0.55
N GLU A 26 -10.89 -13.88 0.27
CA GLU A 26 -11.95 -12.86 0.19
C GLU A 26 -12.45 -12.44 1.60
N ASN A 27 -12.04 -13.18 2.62
CA ASN A 27 -12.34 -12.89 4.00
C ASN A 27 -11.26 -11.99 4.62
N ILE A 28 -11.62 -11.33 5.71
CA ILE A 28 -10.69 -10.79 6.69
C ILE A 28 -10.65 -11.73 7.90
N LEU A 29 -9.47 -11.89 8.47
CA LEU A 29 -9.31 -12.53 9.77
C LEU A 29 -9.48 -11.50 10.86
N LEU A 30 -10.39 -11.73 11.77
CA LEU A 30 -10.57 -11.01 13.03
C LEU A 30 -9.98 -11.86 14.14
N GLU A 31 -8.88 -11.42 14.72
CA GLU A 31 -8.19 -12.11 15.81
C GLU A 31 -8.19 -11.23 17.05
N LEU A 32 -8.83 -11.70 18.10
CA LEU A 32 -8.92 -11.00 19.37
C LEU A 32 -8.01 -11.68 20.38
N ASN A 33 -7.01 -10.95 20.83
CA ASN A 33 -6.05 -11.43 21.82
C ASN A 33 -5.79 -10.36 22.87
N GLU A 34 -6.00 -10.69 24.14
CA GLU A 34 -5.75 -9.84 25.31
C GLU A 34 -6.29 -8.40 25.15
N GLY A 35 -7.54 -8.26 24.67
CA GLY A 35 -8.19 -6.97 24.50
C GLY A 35 -7.75 -6.19 23.25
N THR A 36 -6.87 -6.75 22.43
CA THR A 36 -6.47 -6.17 21.14
C THR A 36 -7.14 -6.96 20.01
N LEU A 37 -7.90 -6.25 19.19
CA LEU A 37 -8.46 -6.81 17.96
C LEU A 37 -7.48 -6.53 16.81
N TYR A 38 -6.99 -7.58 16.20
CA TYR A 38 -6.23 -7.56 14.97
C TYR A 38 -7.15 -7.88 13.80
N VAL A 39 -7.07 -7.07 12.75
CA VAL A 39 -7.78 -7.28 11.49
C VAL A 39 -6.75 -7.53 10.41
N LYS A 40 -6.80 -8.72 9.80
CA LYS A 40 -5.83 -9.16 8.81
C LYS A 40 -6.50 -9.48 7.48
N ALA A 41 -5.86 -9.10 6.37
CA ALA A 41 -6.18 -9.57 5.02
C ALA A 41 -4.90 -9.89 4.25
N THR A 42 -5.00 -10.77 3.27
CA THR A 42 -3.88 -11.16 2.42
C THR A 42 -4.36 -11.50 1.01
N ASP A 43 -3.48 -11.27 0.02
CA ASP A 43 -3.60 -11.80 -1.34
C ASP A 43 -2.49 -12.82 -1.65
N LEU A 44 -1.82 -13.33 -0.59
CA LEU A 44 -0.67 -14.23 -0.56
C LEU A 44 0.68 -13.56 -0.85
N GLU A 45 0.74 -12.47 -1.60
CA GLU A 45 1.96 -11.69 -1.87
C GLU A 45 2.11 -10.50 -0.90
N THR A 46 0.98 -9.96 -0.46
CA THR A 46 0.92 -8.88 0.50
C THR A 46 -0.04 -9.24 1.64
N THR A 47 0.35 -9.00 2.87
CA THR A 47 -0.50 -9.16 4.04
C THR A 47 -0.58 -7.83 4.80
N ILE A 48 -1.78 -7.39 5.12
CA ILE A 48 -2.02 -6.20 5.93
C ILE A 48 -2.59 -6.63 7.28
N ILE A 49 -2.05 -6.06 8.33
CA ILE A 49 -2.56 -6.20 9.70
C ILE A 49 -2.78 -4.81 10.24
N ASN A 50 -3.96 -4.56 10.77
CA ASN A 50 -4.27 -3.35 11.52
C ASN A 50 -4.87 -3.72 12.87
N SER A 51 -4.72 -2.91 13.90
CA SER A 51 -5.16 -3.27 15.24
C SER A 51 -5.84 -2.12 15.99
N THR A 52 -6.67 -2.49 16.96
CA THR A 52 -7.31 -1.53 17.87
C THR A 52 -7.60 -2.21 19.21
N GLN A 53 -7.65 -1.41 20.26
CA GLN A 53 -8.06 -1.88 21.58
C GLN A 53 -9.59 -2.03 21.64
N VAL A 54 -10.04 -3.11 22.22
CA VAL A 54 -11.46 -3.39 22.44
C VAL A 54 -11.69 -3.97 23.84
N GLU A 55 -12.90 -3.83 24.36
CA GLU A 55 -13.31 -4.56 25.57
C GLU A 55 -13.66 -5.99 25.20
N SER A 56 -13.02 -6.95 25.81
CA SER A 56 -13.27 -8.37 25.54
C SER A 56 -13.27 -9.21 26.83
N LYS A 57 -14.00 -10.33 26.79
CA LYS A 57 -14.07 -11.31 27.88
C LYS A 57 -13.26 -12.59 27.60
N SER A 58 -12.91 -12.81 26.33
CA SER A 58 -12.20 -14.02 25.87
C SER A 58 -11.47 -13.73 24.57
N ASN A 59 -10.48 -14.52 24.25
CA ASN A 59 -9.83 -14.53 22.96
C ASN A 59 -10.72 -15.26 21.92
N SER A 60 -10.64 -14.85 20.65
CA SER A 60 -11.38 -15.46 19.55
C SER A 60 -10.67 -15.18 18.22
N SER A 61 -10.83 -16.08 17.25
CA SER A 61 -10.29 -15.91 15.91
C SER A 61 -11.29 -16.43 14.88
N ILE A 62 -11.72 -15.59 13.96
CA ILE A 62 -12.71 -15.92 12.92
C ILE A 62 -12.33 -15.30 11.59
N ALA A 63 -12.60 -16.00 10.48
CA ALA A 63 -12.48 -15.45 9.13
C ALA A 63 -13.89 -15.12 8.59
N ILE A 64 -14.11 -13.85 8.26
CA ILE A 64 -15.43 -13.34 7.84
C ILE A 64 -15.36 -12.61 6.50
N ASN A 65 -16.41 -12.73 5.69
CA ASN A 65 -16.46 -12.06 4.40
C ASN A 65 -16.31 -10.54 4.55
N ALA A 66 -15.24 -10.01 3.97
CA ALA A 66 -14.83 -8.63 4.13
C ALA A 66 -15.83 -7.63 3.57
N LYS A 67 -16.39 -7.94 2.41
CA LYS A 67 -17.37 -7.09 1.73
C LYS A 67 -18.64 -7.00 2.56
N LEU A 68 -19.18 -8.15 2.97
CA LEU A 68 -20.42 -8.20 3.74
C LEU A 68 -20.27 -7.49 5.09
N LEU A 69 -19.18 -7.73 5.82
CA LEU A 69 -18.94 -7.04 7.10
C LEU A 69 -18.78 -5.53 6.89
N SER A 70 -18.01 -5.10 5.89
CA SER A 70 -17.81 -3.67 5.61
C SER A 70 -19.11 -2.96 5.20
N GLU A 71 -19.91 -3.59 4.34
CA GLU A 71 -21.22 -3.06 3.94
C GLU A 71 -22.16 -2.95 5.14
N THR A 72 -22.21 -3.98 5.99
CA THR A 72 -23.01 -3.97 7.22
C THR A 72 -22.56 -2.84 8.15
N LEU A 73 -21.26 -2.68 8.41
CA LEU A 73 -20.75 -1.64 9.29
C LEU A 73 -21.04 -0.23 8.79
N ARG A 74 -21.07 0.00 7.48
CA ARG A 74 -21.37 1.30 6.87
C ARG A 74 -22.83 1.73 7.06
N THR A 75 -23.73 0.80 7.34
CA THR A 75 -25.16 1.12 7.56
C THR A 75 -25.45 1.63 8.96
N PHE A 76 -24.54 1.42 9.91
CA PHE A 76 -24.74 1.87 11.29
C PHE A 76 -24.35 3.35 11.45
N PRO A 77 -25.16 4.13 12.18
CA PRO A 77 -24.67 5.37 12.75
C PRO A 77 -23.54 5.11 13.74
N GLU A 78 -22.82 6.13 14.16
CA GLU A 78 -21.81 5.97 15.19
C GLU A 78 -22.44 5.52 16.50
N GLN A 79 -22.10 4.30 16.93
CA GLN A 79 -22.63 3.66 18.14
C GLN A 79 -21.70 2.55 18.62
N PRO A 80 -21.79 2.14 19.89
CA PRO A 80 -21.20 0.91 20.37
C PRO A 80 -21.78 -0.31 19.65
N LEU A 81 -20.92 -1.28 19.31
CA LEU A 81 -21.33 -2.57 18.78
C LEU A 81 -20.80 -3.67 19.66
N THR A 82 -21.62 -4.70 19.91
CA THR A 82 -21.21 -5.91 20.59
C THR A 82 -21.13 -7.05 19.59
N PHE A 83 -19.98 -7.74 19.56
CA PHE A 83 -19.73 -8.89 18.72
C PHE A 83 -19.72 -10.14 19.57
N LYS A 84 -20.49 -11.15 19.17
CA LYS A 84 -20.57 -12.43 19.86
C LYS A 84 -20.46 -13.57 18.87
N THR A 85 -19.44 -14.40 19.02
CA THR A 85 -19.26 -15.62 18.22
C THR A 85 -20.08 -16.78 18.77
N ASN A 86 -20.59 -17.61 17.85
CA ASN A 86 -21.24 -18.88 18.16
C ASN A 86 -20.54 -19.98 17.35
N ASP A 87 -19.66 -20.72 17.98
CA ASP A 87 -18.82 -21.73 17.34
C ASP A 87 -19.63 -23.00 16.94
N GLN A 88 -20.82 -23.22 17.50
CA GLN A 88 -21.67 -24.36 17.11
C GLN A 88 -22.25 -24.18 15.70
N ASN A 89 -22.57 -22.94 15.33
CA ASN A 89 -23.20 -22.60 14.05
C ASN A 89 -22.27 -21.80 13.13
N ASN A 90 -21.04 -21.49 13.54
CA ASN A 90 -20.08 -20.62 12.84
C ASN A 90 -20.71 -19.26 12.47
N THR A 91 -21.31 -18.60 13.46
CA THR A 91 -21.98 -17.32 13.25
C THR A 91 -21.45 -16.24 14.19
N LEU A 92 -21.32 -15.02 13.65
CA LEU A 92 -21.05 -13.79 14.35
C LEU A 92 -22.33 -13.00 14.50
N GLU A 93 -22.79 -12.77 15.72
CA GLU A 93 -23.87 -11.85 16.03
C GLU A 93 -23.30 -10.46 16.33
N ILE A 94 -23.80 -9.47 15.60
CA ILE A 94 -23.48 -8.05 15.79
C ILE A 94 -24.73 -7.40 16.42
N THR A 95 -24.64 -6.97 17.66
CA THR A 95 -25.71 -6.29 18.35
C THR A 95 -25.46 -4.78 18.37
N SER A 96 -26.46 -4.02 17.96
CA SER A 96 -26.51 -2.57 17.93
C SER A 96 -27.76 -2.06 18.68
N GLU A 97 -27.93 -0.75 18.78
CA GLU A 97 -29.16 -0.14 19.32
C GLU A 97 -30.41 -0.47 18.48
N GLN A 98 -30.24 -0.71 17.16
CA GLN A 98 -31.33 -0.97 16.23
C GLN A 98 -31.71 -2.45 16.11
N GLY A 99 -30.90 -3.36 16.66
CA GLY A 99 -31.16 -4.80 16.60
C GLY A 99 -29.91 -5.66 16.52
N SER A 100 -30.11 -6.95 16.27
CA SER A 100 -29.05 -7.94 16.12
C SER A 100 -29.00 -8.47 14.69
N TYR A 101 -27.78 -8.63 14.17
CA TYR A 101 -27.48 -9.07 12.81
C TYR A 101 -26.53 -10.24 12.86
N THR A 102 -26.82 -11.31 12.12
CA THR A 102 -26.04 -12.54 12.15
C THR A 102 -25.34 -12.74 10.80
N LEU A 103 -24.03 -12.92 10.86
CA LEU A 103 -23.17 -13.20 9.71
C LEU A 103 -22.52 -14.58 9.90
N SER A 104 -22.39 -15.35 8.84
CA SER A 104 -21.60 -16.59 8.88
C SER A 104 -20.11 -16.27 8.81
N TYR A 105 -19.30 -17.06 9.48
CA TYR A 105 -17.84 -17.00 9.38
C TYR A 105 -17.24 -18.37 9.06
N THR A 106 -15.99 -18.39 8.63
CA THR A 106 -15.20 -19.59 8.38
C THR A 106 -14.17 -19.76 9.51
N ASN A 107 -13.71 -20.99 9.74
CA ASN A 107 -12.66 -21.26 10.72
C ASN A 107 -11.38 -20.48 10.35
N SER A 108 -10.78 -19.87 11.35
CA SER A 108 -9.53 -19.12 11.22
C SER A 108 -8.34 -19.99 10.81
N ASP A 109 -8.35 -21.30 11.10
CA ASP A 109 -7.27 -22.23 10.75
C ASP A 109 -7.06 -22.38 9.23
N GLU A 110 -8.09 -22.07 8.44
CA GLU A 110 -8.03 -22.06 6.98
C GLU A 110 -7.38 -20.77 6.42
N PHE A 111 -7.25 -19.73 7.26
CA PHE A 111 -6.71 -18.45 6.81
C PHE A 111 -5.17 -18.51 6.71
N PRO A 112 -4.56 -17.97 5.64
CA PRO A 112 -3.12 -18.03 5.45
C PRO A 112 -2.34 -17.37 6.59
N ASN A 113 -1.26 -18.03 7.02
CA ASN A 113 -0.37 -17.52 8.05
C ASN A 113 0.29 -16.19 7.62
N THR A 114 0.58 -15.34 8.58
CA THR A 114 1.38 -14.14 8.35
C THR A 114 2.82 -14.56 8.03
N PRO A 115 3.43 -14.06 6.95
CA PRO A 115 4.83 -14.36 6.67
C PRO A 115 5.74 -13.85 7.79
N GLU A 116 6.72 -14.67 8.15
CA GLU A 116 7.81 -14.25 9.03
C GLU A 116 8.97 -13.72 8.18
N ILE A 117 9.52 -12.57 8.56
CA ILE A 117 10.62 -11.97 7.78
C ILE A 117 11.99 -12.60 8.11
N GLY A 118 12.13 -13.28 9.26
CA GLY A 118 13.40 -13.83 9.73
C GLY A 118 14.42 -12.73 10.05
N GLU A 119 15.70 -13.00 9.75
CA GLU A 119 16.75 -11.98 9.87
C GLU A 119 16.50 -10.86 8.87
N SER A 120 16.47 -9.62 9.38
CA SER A 120 16.16 -8.43 8.60
C SER A 120 16.90 -7.20 9.11
N GLU A 121 17.18 -6.27 8.22
CA GLU A 121 17.60 -4.92 8.57
C GLU A 121 16.39 -4.02 8.78
N SER A 122 16.57 -2.91 9.49
CA SER A 122 15.49 -1.96 9.69
C SER A 122 15.96 -0.51 9.65
N ILE A 123 15.10 0.36 9.14
CA ILE A 123 15.29 1.80 9.12
C ILE A 123 13.99 2.50 9.47
N SER A 124 14.09 3.66 10.12
CA SER A 124 12.95 4.52 10.41
C SER A 124 13.05 5.80 9.57
N ILE A 125 12.00 6.09 8.79
CA ILE A 125 11.97 7.20 7.84
C ILE A 125 10.74 8.06 8.09
N ASP A 126 10.85 9.38 7.95
CA ASP A 126 9.70 10.29 8.00
C ASP A 126 8.66 9.90 6.93
N SER A 127 7.43 9.76 7.35
CA SER A 127 6.31 9.38 6.48
C SER A 127 6.14 10.29 5.26
N LYS A 128 6.49 11.57 5.37
CA LYS A 128 6.43 12.53 4.26
C LYS A 128 7.44 12.22 3.16
N ILE A 129 8.61 11.69 3.51
CA ILE A 129 9.61 11.27 2.51
C ILE A 129 9.06 10.10 1.71
N ILE A 130 8.52 9.11 2.41
CA ILE A 130 7.92 7.91 1.77
C ILE A 130 6.67 8.30 0.95
N GLU A 131 5.77 9.10 1.50
CA GLU A 131 4.58 9.59 0.80
C GLU A 131 4.95 10.34 -0.49
N SER A 132 5.89 11.30 -0.39
CA SER A 132 6.36 12.08 -1.54
C SER A 132 7.04 11.18 -2.57
N GLY A 133 7.87 10.25 -2.13
CA GLY A 133 8.55 9.30 -2.99
C GLY A 133 7.57 8.42 -3.77
N ILE A 134 6.61 7.81 -3.08
CA ILE A 134 5.56 6.99 -3.71
C ILE A 134 4.71 7.84 -4.66
N LYS A 135 4.26 9.02 -4.24
CA LYS A 135 3.44 9.91 -5.06
C LYS A 135 4.12 10.30 -6.37
N ASN A 136 5.44 10.53 -6.32
CA ASN A 136 6.21 10.99 -7.46
C ASN A 136 6.73 9.86 -8.35
N THR A 137 6.70 8.60 -7.92
CA THR A 137 7.25 7.48 -8.69
C THR A 137 6.21 6.46 -9.13
N LEU A 138 5.23 6.14 -8.30
CA LEU A 138 4.30 5.02 -8.51
C LEU A 138 3.58 5.05 -9.87
N PHE A 139 3.25 6.24 -10.40
CA PHE A 139 2.56 6.40 -11.69
C PHE A 139 3.43 6.02 -12.91
N ALA A 140 4.75 5.96 -12.74
CA ALA A 140 5.68 5.66 -13.81
C ALA A 140 6.06 4.18 -13.89
N THR A 141 5.52 3.32 -13.00
CA THR A 141 5.70 1.87 -13.06
C THR A 141 5.00 1.27 -14.28
N GLY A 142 5.61 0.25 -14.87
CA GLY A 142 5.01 -0.53 -15.95
C GLY A 142 3.88 -1.45 -15.49
N ASN A 143 3.20 -2.07 -16.46
CA ASN A 143 2.23 -3.14 -16.24
C ASN A 143 2.52 -4.34 -17.18
N ASP A 144 3.76 -4.46 -17.65
CA ASP A 144 4.17 -5.48 -18.62
C ASP A 144 4.57 -6.76 -17.87
N GLU A 145 3.83 -7.82 -18.05
CA GLU A 145 4.10 -9.13 -17.45
C GLU A 145 5.43 -9.75 -17.93
N LEU A 146 5.92 -9.34 -19.09
CA LEU A 146 7.21 -9.81 -19.63
C LEU A 146 8.40 -9.12 -18.94
N ARG A 147 8.15 -8.01 -18.25
CA ARG A 147 9.16 -7.26 -17.52
C ARG A 147 8.71 -6.94 -16.09
N PRO A 148 8.54 -7.97 -15.24
CA PRO A 148 7.97 -7.81 -13.90
C PRO A 148 8.79 -6.84 -13.02
N VAL A 149 10.09 -6.73 -13.21
CA VAL A 149 10.97 -5.79 -12.48
C VAL A 149 10.56 -4.31 -12.67
N MET A 150 9.93 -3.96 -13.80
CA MET A 150 9.43 -2.61 -14.07
C MET A 150 8.00 -2.37 -13.53
N SER A 151 7.30 -3.42 -13.06
CA SER A 151 5.97 -3.28 -12.47
C SER A 151 5.98 -2.81 -11.02
N GLY A 152 7.18 -2.70 -10.42
CA GLY A 152 7.41 -2.18 -9.07
C GLY A 152 8.16 -0.86 -9.06
N VAL A 153 8.35 -0.32 -7.87
CA VAL A 153 9.23 0.81 -7.58
C VAL A 153 10.53 0.26 -7.00
N TYR A 154 11.64 0.61 -7.63
CA TYR A 154 12.97 0.30 -7.13
C TYR A 154 13.32 1.26 -6.01
N MET A 155 13.58 0.72 -4.83
CA MET A 155 14.06 1.46 -3.67
C MET A 155 15.56 1.17 -3.49
N GLU A 156 16.32 2.21 -3.27
CA GLU A 156 17.75 2.18 -3.02
C GLU A 156 18.06 3.02 -1.77
N LEU A 157 18.80 2.43 -0.83
CA LEU A 157 19.29 3.09 0.37
C LEU A 157 20.81 3.07 0.31
N GLU A 158 21.45 4.22 0.24
CA GLU A 158 22.89 4.34 0.15
C GLU A 158 23.36 5.70 0.66
N ASN A 159 24.39 5.72 1.50
CA ASN A 159 25.02 6.96 1.99
C ASN A 159 24.04 7.98 2.59
N ASN A 160 23.10 7.50 3.41
CA ASN A 160 22.03 8.30 4.01
C ASN A 160 21.08 8.95 2.98
N ILE A 161 20.99 8.37 1.81
CA ILE A 161 20.07 8.80 0.75
C ILE A 161 19.10 7.66 0.46
N ILE A 162 17.82 8.00 0.40
CA ILE A 162 16.80 7.13 -0.18
C ILE A 162 16.51 7.57 -1.61
N ARG A 163 16.56 6.59 -2.54
CA ARG A 163 16.11 6.78 -3.92
C ARG A 163 14.94 5.87 -4.20
N LEU A 164 13.92 6.41 -4.82
CA LEU A 164 12.81 5.65 -5.37
C LEU A 164 12.78 5.89 -6.87
N VAL A 165 12.85 4.80 -7.64
CA VAL A 165 12.93 4.87 -9.11
C VAL A 165 11.85 4.01 -9.73
N SER A 166 11.22 4.50 -10.76
CA SER A 166 10.25 3.74 -11.54
C SER A 166 10.34 4.07 -13.03
N THR A 167 10.09 3.08 -13.86
CA THR A 167 10.06 3.21 -15.32
C THR A 167 9.13 2.17 -15.95
N ASP A 168 8.53 2.54 -17.08
CA ASP A 168 7.79 1.64 -17.97
C ASP A 168 8.50 1.50 -19.33
N ALA A 169 9.79 1.85 -19.40
CA ALA A 169 10.63 1.95 -20.59
C ALA A 169 10.34 3.17 -21.50
N HIS A 170 9.26 3.93 -21.29
CA HIS A 170 8.93 5.15 -22.04
C HIS A 170 9.15 6.42 -21.21
N LYS A 171 8.95 6.33 -19.91
CA LYS A 171 9.23 7.38 -18.95
C LYS A 171 10.02 6.82 -17.78
N LEU A 172 10.84 7.63 -17.17
CA LEU A 172 11.60 7.30 -15.96
C LEU A 172 11.46 8.43 -14.96
N VAL A 173 11.21 8.06 -13.71
CA VAL A 173 11.20 9.00 -12.60
C VAL A 173 12.16 8.52 -11.54
N ARG A 174 13.03 9.40 -11.07
CA ARG A 174 13.89 9.22 -9.90
C ARG A 174 13.54 10.28 -8.86
N TYR A 175 13.09 9.83 -7.71
CA TYR A 175 12.93 10.65 -6.52
C TYR A 175 14.11 10.38 -5.59
N GLU A 176 14.66 11.40 -4.99
CA GLU A 176 15.79 11.29 -4.06
C GLU A 176 15.57 12.23 -2.87
N ASN A 177 15.93 11.75 -1.67
CA ASN A 177 15.89 12.54 -0.45
C ASN A 177 16.99 12.08 0.51
N ASN A 178 17.51 13.03 1.31
CA ASN A 178 18.46 12.74 2.38
C ASN A 178 17.72 12.21 3.60
N LEU A 179 18.29 11.24 4.26
CA LEU A 179 17.80 10.70 5.52
C LEU A 179 18.59 11.29 6.68
N GLU A 180 17.90 11.58 7.77
CA GLU A 180 18.54 12.00 9.02
C GLU A 180 19.20 10.83 9.76
N SER A 181 18.73 9.61 9.50
CA SER A 181 19.25 8.36 10.08
C SER A 181 20.46 7.87 9.30
N GLU A 182 21.53 7.47 10.02
CA GLU A 182 22.66 6.81 9.38
C GLU A 182 22.23 5.45 8.80
N THR A 183 22.48 5.25 7.50
CA THR A 183 22.35 3.95 6.86
C THR A 183 23.69 3.23 6.94
N THR A 184 23.73 2.10 7.65
CA THR A 184 24.97 1.34 7.86
C THR A 184 25.37 0.52 6.62
N ASN A 185 24.38 0.08 5.83
CA ASN A 185 24.57 -0.76 4.66
C ASN A 185 23.86 -0.16 3.44
N SER A 186 24.48 -0.34 2.27
CA SER A 186 23.81 -0.09 0.99
C SER A 186 22.89 -1.26 0.68
N THR A 187 21.64 -0.96 0.38
CA THR A 187 20.66 -1.97 -0.02
C THR A 187 19.74 -1.47 -1.13
N SER A 188 19.19 -2.41 -1.87
CA SER A 188 18.21 -2.10 -2.89
C SER A 188 17.19 -3.23 -3.03
N CYS A 189 15.95 -2.86 -3.36
CA CYS A 189 14.88 -3.83 -3.61
C CYS A 189 13.83 -3.28 -4.56
N ILE A 190 13.02 -4.17 -5.13
CA ILE A 190 11.91 -3.81 -6.01
C ILE A 190 10.61 -4.10 -5.28
N ILE A 191 9.88 -3.03 -4.94
CA ILE A 191 8.65 -3.12 -4.16
C ILE A 191 7.46 -3.14 -5.13
N PRO A 192 6.57 -4.13 -5.05
CA PRO A 192 5.38 -4.18 -5.87
C PRO A 192 4.51 -2.93 -5.74
N LYS A 193 3.77 -2.62 -6.78
CA LYS A 193 2.90 -1.45 -6.88
C LYS A 193 1.78 -1.43 -5.82
N LYS A 194 1.17 -2.59 -5.57
CA LYS A 194 -0.03 -2.70 -4.73
C LYS A 194 0.20 -2.26 -3.28
N PRO A 195 1.20 -2.75 -2.53
CA PRO A 195 1.46 -2.27 -1.16
C PRO A 195 1.78 -0.79 -1.11
N LEU A 196 2.52 -0.25 -2.08
CA LEU A 196 2.82 1.18 -2.14
C LEU A 196 1.56 2.03 -2.36
N GLN A 197 0.62 1.55 -3.17
CA GLN A 197 -0.68 2.22 -3.34
C GLN A 197 -1.48 2.24 -2.04
N LEU A 198 -1.45 1.16 -1.26
CA LEU A 198 -2.12 1.08 0.04
C LEU A 198 -1.47 2.03 1.06
N ILE A 199 -0.14 2.05 1.13
CA ILE A 199 0.61 2.98 1.97
C ILE A 199 0.22 4.42 1.62
N LYS A 200 0.26 4.79 0.33
CA LYS A 200 -0.12 6.13 -0.15
C LYS A 200 -1.54 6.53 0.27
N ASN A 201 -2.48 5.60 0.24
CA ASN A 201 -3.88 5.88 0.58
C ASN A 201 -4.11 5.97 2.10
N THR A 202 -3.20 5.42 2.90
CA THR A 202 -3.34 5.35 4.36
C THR A 202 -2.56 6.42 5.09
N ILE A 203 -1.41 6.83 4.55
CA ILE A 203 -0.63 7.94 5.09
C ILE A 203 -1.38 9.25 4.82
N ASN A 204 -1.81 9.92 5.86
CA ASN A 204 -2.61 11.16 5.79
C ASN A 204 -1.78 12.41 6.10
N GLY A 205 -0.53 12.50 5.64
CA GLY A 205 0.31 13.69 5.83
C GLY A 205 0.67 14.01 7.29
N LYS A 206 0.42 13.10 8.22
CA LYS A 206 0.82 13.24 9.63
C LYS A 206 2.34 13.13 9.74
N ASN A 207 2.92 13.80 10.72
CA ASN A 207 4.34 13.71 11.05
C ASN A 207 4.62 12.39 11.80
N ASP A 208 4.38 11.28 11.14
CA ASP A 208 4.60 9.94 11.68
C ASP A 208 5.89 9.36 11.09
N THR A 209 6.54 8.51 11.84
CA THR A 209 7.68 7.71 11.36
C THR A 209 7.18 6.39 10.83
N ILE A 210 7.70 5.96 9.69
CA ILE A 210 7.49 4.62 9.14
C ILE A 210 8.74 3.81 9.44
N LYS A 211 8.58 2.70 10.16
CA LYS A 211 9.61 1.69 10.30
C LYS A 211 9.53 0.75 9.10
N ILE A 212 10.64 0.59 8.39
CA ILE A 212 10.79 -0.34 7.27
C ILE A 212 11.75 -1.43 7.72
N GLU A 213 11.30 -2.68 7.69
CA GLU A 213 12.09 -3.88 7.95
C GLU A 213 12.19 -4.65 6.65
N TYR A 214 13.39 -5.07 6.25
CA TYR A 214 13.59 -5.69 4.94
C TYR A 214 14.70 -6.75 4.96
N ASN A 215 14.56 -7.69 4.05
CA ASN A 215 15.59 -8.67 3.68
C ASN A 215 15.57 -8.88 2.16
N ASN A 216 16.23 -9.91 1.66
CA ASN A 216 16.33 -10.16 0.22
C ASN A 216 15.01 -10.53 -0.47
N THR A 217 13.99 -10.96 0.28
CA THR A 217 12.72 -11.47 -0.27
C THR A 217 11.48 -10.71 0.17
N ASN A 218 11.54 -10.05 1.31
CA ASN A 218 10.39 -9.42 1.94
C ASN A 218 10.70 -8.02 2.46
N ILE A 219 9.68 -7.20 2.53
CA ILE A 219 9.70 -5.89 3.17
C ILE A 219 8.45 -5.71 4.03
N ILE A 220 8.61 -5.10 5.19
CA ILE A 220 7.52 -4.75 6.11
C ILE A 220 7.53 -3.25 6.34
N PHE A 221 6.37 -2.63 6.16
CA PHE A 221 6.14 -1.24 6.56
C PHE A 221 5.29 -1.23 7.82
N SER A 222 5.77 -0.57 8.87
CA SER A 222 5.06 -0.44 10.15
C SER A 222 4.87 1.04 10.48
N PHE A 223 3.62 1.46 10.65
CA PHE A 223 3.26 2.83 11.03
C PHE A 223 1.91 2.85 11.75
N GLN A 224 1.81 3.67 12.80
CA GLN A 224 0.65 3.70 13.68
C GLN A 224 0.32 2.29 14.21
N THR A 225 -0.89 1.78 13.95
CA THR A 225 -1.37 0.45 14.31
C THR A 225 -1.29 -0.56 13.15
N MET A 226 -0.72 -0.14 12.01
CA MET A 226 -0.72 -0.92 10.78
C MET A 226 0.65 -1.53 10.49
N ARG A 227 0.63 -2.76 9.99
CA ARG A 227 1.79 -3.46 9.42
C ARG A 227 1.42 -4.01 8.05
N ILE A 228 2.26 -3.75 7.06
CA ILE A 228 2.10 -4.23 5.68
C ILE A 228 3.31 -5.09 5.35
N TYR A 229 3.10 -6.37 5.22
CA TYR A 229 4.07 -7.36 4.78
C TYR A 229 3.98 -7.48 3.26
N CYS A 230 5.10 -7.49 2.57
CA CYS A 230 5.12 -7.60 1.12
C CYS A 230 6.29 -8.45 0.67
N ARG A 231 6.03 -9.37 -0.26
CA ARG A 231 7.05 -10.08 -1.01
C ARG A 231 7.63 -9.14 -2.06
N LEU A 232 8.95 -9.07 -2.14
CA LEU A 232 9.67 -8.26 -3.13
C LEU A 232 9.61 -8.91 -4.53
N ILE A 233 9.70 -8.08 -5.56
CA ILE A 233 9.86 -8.58 -6.92
C ILE A 233 11.32 -9.02 -7.08
N ASP A 234 11.51 -10.29 -7.43
CA ASP A 234 12.84 -10.83 -7.70
C ASP A 234 13.37 -10.36 -9.07
N GLY A 235 14.67 -10.11 -9.13
CA GLY A 235 15.36 -9.73 -10.34
C GLY A 235 16.19 -8.46 -10.22
N ASN A 236 16.95 -8.17 -11.30
CA ASN A 236 17.79 -6.98 -11.37
C ASN A 236 17.04 -5.83 -12.02
N TYR A 237 16.96 -4.70 -11.32
CA TYR A 237 16.41 -3.49 -11.90
C TYR A 237 17.33 -2.95 -12.98
N PRO A 238 16.82 -2.43 -14.12
CA PRO A 238 17.64 -1.85 -15.18
C PRO A 238 18.56 -0.74 -14.68
N ASN A 239 19.74 -0.62 -15.26
CA ASN A 239 20.65 0.48 -14.97
C ASN A 239 20.04 1.81 -15.45
N TYR A 240 19.20 2.39 -14.61
CA TYR A 240 18.48 3.63 -14.91
C TYR A 240 19.41 4.85 -15.05
N ASN A 241 20.58 4.82 -14.41
CA ASN A 241 21.53 5.93 -14.50
C ASN A 241 22.14 6.08 -15.90
N ALA A 242 22.17 4.98 -16.68
CA ALA A 242 22.69 5.01 -18.04
C ALA A 242 21.79 5.75 -19.04
N VAL A 243 20.50 5.88 -18.72
CA VAL A 243 19.53 6.52 -19.63
C VAL A 243 19.17 7.96 -19.21
N ILE A 244 19.68 8.43 -18.08
CA ILE A 244 19.48 9.82 -17.65
C ILE A 244 20.50 10.72 -18.37
N PRO A 245 20.06 11.66 -19.23
CA PRO A 245 20.97 12.59 -19.91
C PRO A 245 21.70 13.48 -18.90
N LYS A 246 23.02 13.62 -19.08
CA LYS A 246 23.88 14.42 -18.19
C LYS A 246 24.27 15.77 -18.81
N ASP A 247 24.41 15.78 -20.15
CA ASP A 247 24.89 16.93 -20.89
C ASP A 247 23.76 17.49 -21.77
N ASN A 248 22.91 18.32 -21.19
CA ASN A 248 21.81 18.96 -21.89
C ASN A 248 22.28 20.36 -22.37
N ALA A 249 22.38 20.56 -23.69
CA ALA A 249 22.79 21.81 -24.27
C ALA A 249 21.71 22.94 -24.19
N HIS A 250 20.46 22.56 -23.93
CA HIS A 250 19.33 23.47 -23.88
C HIS A 250 18.57 23.34 -22.60
N GLN A 251 18.14 24.46 -22.02
CA GLN A 251 17.33 24.53 -20.79
C GLN A 251 16.11 25.41 -21.08
N LEU A 252 14.97 25.02 -20.52
CA LEU A 252 13.73 25.80 -20.59
C LEU A 252 13.22 26.02 -19.16
N ASP A 253 13.12 27.27 -18.74
CA ASP A 253 12.46 27.70 -17.52
C ASP A 253 11.06 28.22 -17.85
N ILE A 254 10.04 27.60 -17.26
CA ILE A 254 8.64 27.93 -17.56
C ILE A 254 7.78 27.81 -16.31
N ASP A 255 6.76 28.66 -16.20
CA ASP A 255 5.76 28.53 -15.14
C ASP A 255 5.01 27.19 -15.26
N ARG A 256 5.08 26.40 -14.20
CA ARG A 256 4.49 25.06 -14.15
C ARG A 256 3.00 25.04 -14.44
N ASN A 257 2.23 26.02 -13.92
CA ASN A 257 0.78 26.03 -14.06
C ASN A 257 0.37 26.44 -15.49
N SER A 258 1.07 27.38 -16.08
CA SER A 258 0.88 27.78 -17.47
C SER A 258 1.14 26.64 -18.44
N LEU A 259 2.25 25.91 -18.25
CA LEU A 259 2.56 24.73 -19.06
C LEU A 259 1.52 23.63 -18.87
N LEU A 260 1.17 23.29 -17.61
CA LEU A 260 0.19 22.25 -17.29
C LEU A 260 -1.18 22.55 -17.93
N ASN A 261 -1.66 23.79 -17.82
CA ASN A 261 -2.95 24.18 -18.39
C ASN A 261 -2.94 24.16 -19.93
N SER A 262 -1.81 24.51 -20.54
CA SER A 262 -1.64 24.43 -21.99
C SER A 262 -1.62 22.98 -22.47
N LEU A 263 -0.87 22.11 -21.79
CA LEU A 263 -0.86 20.67 -22.07
C LEU A 263 -2.24 20.05 -21.93
N LYS A 264 -2.98 20.34 -20.86
CA LYS A 264 -4.35 19.84 -20.68
C LYS A 264 -5.26 20.23 -21.85
N ARG A 265 -5.17 21.43 -22.35
CA ARG A 265 -5.97 21.88 -23.52
C ARG A 265 -5.57 21.15 -24.80
N VAL A 266 -4.27 21.05 -25.08
CA VAL A 266 -3.77 20.42 -26.32
C VAL A 266 -4.01 18.91 -26.31
N CYS A 267 -3.90 18.25 -25.17
CA CYS A 267 -4.16 16.80 -25.03
C CYS A 267 -5.58 16.41 -25.45
N ILE A 268 -6.57 17.30 -25.32
CA ILE A 268 -7.95 17.04 -25.78
C ILE A 268 -7.99 16.76 -27.30
N PHE A 269 -7.11 17.40 -28.05
CA PHE A 269 -7.03 17.28 -29.52
C PHE A 269 -5.93 16.30 -29.98
N SER A 270 -5.22 15.66 -29.03
CA SER A 270 -4.16 14.70 -29.34
C SER A 270 -4.74 13.32 -29.69
N ASN A 271 -3.88 12.47 -30.24
CA ASN A 271 -4.24 11.08 -30.46
C ASN A 271 -4.59 10.40 -29.15
N GLN A 272 -5.77 9.77 -29.04
CA GLN A 272 -6.30 9.19 -27.80
C GLN A 272 -5.50 7.96 -27.29
N THR A 273 -4.68 7.36 -28.14
CA THR A 273 -3.83 6.22 -27.76
C THR A 273 -2.47 6.65 -27.22
N THR A 274 -1.84 7.65 -27.85
CA THR A 274 -0.46 8.05 -27.56
C THR A 274 -0.37 9.32 -26.74
N TYR A 275 -1.39 10.17 -26.76
CA TYR A 275 -1.43 11.50 -26.12
C TYR A 275 -0.22 12.37 -26.48
N GLN A 276 0.31 12.23 -27.71
CA GLN A 276 1.50 12.92 -28.15
C GLN A 276 1.24 14.41 -28.30
N VAL A 277 2.13 15.21 -27.76
CA VAL A 277 2.19 16.67 -27.91
C VAL A 277 3.57 17.04 -28.43
N LYS A 278 3.62 17.84 -29.51
CA LYS A 278 4.87 18.36 -30.10
C LYS A 278 5.19 19.71 -29.49
N PHE A 279 6.37 19.84 -28.90
CA PHE A 279 6.96 21.14 -28.54
C PHE A 279 7.80 21.67 -29.68
N LYS A 280 7.62 22.95 -29.97
CA LYS A 280 8.51 23.70 -30.86
C LYS A 280 8.96 24.95 -30.10
N ILE A 281 10.25 25.04 -29.82
CA ILE A 281 10.86 26.18 -29.16
C ILE A 281 11.61 26.99 -30.21
N THR A 282 11.33 28.29 -30.30
CA THR A 282 11.93 29.19 -31.28
C THR A 282 12.31 30.49 -30.54
N GLY A 283 13.61 30.70 -30.33
CA GLY A 283 14.07 31.83 -29.51
C GLY A 283 13.61 31.71 -28.07
N ASN A 284 12.94 32.72 -27.58
CA ASN A 284 12.37 32.79 -26.23
C ASN A 284 10.86 32.45 -26.21
N GLU A 285 10.31 31.94 -27.32
CA GLU A 285 8.90 31.56 -27.47
C GLU A 285 8.70 30.05 -27.62
#